data_192ef4196dade1f1ad22810819be26b6
#
_entry.id   192ef4196dade1f1ad22810819be26b6
#
_cell.length_a   1.000
_cell.length_b   1.000
_cell.length_c   1.000
_cell.angle_alpha   90.00
_cell.angle_beta   90.00
_cell.angle_gamma   90.00
#
_symmetry.space_group_name_H-M   'P 1'
#
loop_
_entity.id
_entity.type
_entity.pdbx_description
1 polymer ?
#
loop_
_entity_poly.entity_id
_entity_poly.type
_entity_poly.pdbx_seq_one_letter_code
_entity_poly.pdbx_strand_id
1 'polypeptide(L)'
;ADIEDAYGPVLEPLSRLQAELATLDALDLKQQAIKDAITPEHPYFHPLASLLAEVDIVESEIAAAGRAEKSALAGRRTAAKAAFDSARKKLVDAIKARHKQVARAVKDLGKLQEERDAREQEVQLAAEREIAHLREASADLLRIASSADEARRYFTVVGREEIAENEFNLNLPRYVDTFEEEPVLPLNVALQSLDSAADKSTRATVALREALGRLAAEGIQS
;
A
#
# COMPACT_ATOMS: atom_id res chain seq x y z
N ALA A 1 -15.27 7.55 1.71
CA ALA A 1 -14.16 8.48 1.96
C ALA A 1 -13.18 8.35 0.81
N ASP A 2 -12.78 9.47 0.26
CA ASP A 2 -11.78 9.52 -0.80
C ASP A 2 -10.45 8.96 -0.23
N ILE A 3 -9.76 8.17 -1.02
CA ILE A 3 -8.47 7.58 -0.61
C ILE A 3 -7.48 8.71 -0.27
N GLU A 4 -7.48 9.78 -1.05
CA GLU A 4 -6.64 10.96 -0.83
C GLU A 4 -6.94 11.63 0.51
N ASP A 5 -8.22 11.75 0.89
CA ASP A 5 -8.62 12.30 2.20
C ASP A 5 -8.10 11.46 3.37
N ALA A 6 -8.03 10.14 3.19
CA ALA A 6 -7.59 9.22 4.24
C ALA A 6 -6.06 9.18 4.39
N TYR A 7 -5.32 9.19 3.29
CA TYR A 7 -3.87 8.97 3.29
C TYR A 7 -3.06 10.25 3.07
N GLY A 8 -3.58 11.25 2.35
CA GLY A 8 -2.87 12.47 1.99
C GLY A 8 -2.23 13.19 3.19
N PRO A 9 -2.99 13.53 4.26
CA PRO A 9 -2.43 14.22 5.43
C PRO A 9 -1.37 13.42 6.16
N VAL A 10 -1.46 12.09 6.15
CA VAL A 10 -0.50 11.21 6.84
C VAL A 10 0.79 11.07 6.04
N LEU A 11 0.70 11.09 4.70
CA LEU A 11 1.84 10.94 3.80
C LEU A 11 2.54 12.26 3.47
N GLU A 12 1.92 13.41 3.77
CA GLU A 12 2.50 14.75 3.53
C GLU A 12 3.97 14.87 3.99
N PRO A 13 4.37 14.40 5.20
CA PRO A 13 5.74 14.55 5.65
C PRO A 13 6.75 13.59 4.99
N LEU A 14 6.33 12.62 4.19
CA LEU A 14 7.19 11.55 3.68
C LEU A 14 8.34 12.10 2.80
N SER A 15 8.04 12.98 1.85
CA SER A 15 9.04 13.55 0.94
C SER A 15 10.10 14.37 1.71
N ARG A 16 9.66 15.13 2.71
CA ARG A 16 10.55 15.91 3.57
C ARG A 16 11.44 15.01 4.41
N LEU A 17 10.90 13.94 4.99
CA LEU A 17 11.68 12.98 5.78
C LEU A 17 12.66 12.19 4.90
N GLN A 18 12.29 11.86 3.67
CA GLN A 18 13.21 11.25 2.71
C GLN A 18 14.38 12.16 2.36
N ALA A 19 14.12 13.45 2.14
CA ALA A 19 15.17 14.43 1.88
C ALA A 19 16.08 14.61 3.11
N GLU A 20 15.51 14.66 4.32
CA GLU A 20 16.28 14.71 5.58
C GLU A 20 17.15 13.44 5.74
N LEU A 21 16.59 12.26 5.48
CA LEU A 21 17.33 10.99 5.54
C LEU A 21 18.52 11.00 4.59
N ALA A 22 18.31 11.39 3.33
CA ALA A 22 19.37 11.48 2.33
C ALA A 22 20.50 12.45 2.77
N THR A 23 20.12 13.56 3.41
CA THR A 23 21.10 14.52 3.96
C THR A 23 21.88 13.90 5.11
N LEU A 24 21.24 13.16 6.01
CA LEU A 24 21.88 12.49 7.15
C LEU A 24 22.79 11.33 6.66
N ASP A 25 22.39 10.60 5.64
CA ASP A 25 23.20 9.52 5.02
C ASP A 25 24.48 10.05 4.38
N ALA A 26 24.44 11.26 3.83
CA ALA A 26 25.58 11.90 3.20
C ALA A 26 26.62 12.44 4.17
N LEU A 27 26.31 12.50 5.49
CA LEU A 27 27.22 13.03 6.50
C LEU A 27 28.37 12.06 6.79
N ASP A 28 29.61 12.51 6.58
CA ASP A 28 30.79 11.78 7.10
C ASP A 28 31.02 12.17 8.57
N LEU A 29 30.73 11.23 9.47
CA LEU A 29 30.86 11.41 10.91
C LEU A 29 32.24 11.07 11.47
N LYS A 30 33.27 10.90 10.63
CA LYS A 30 34.65 10.74 11.06
C LYS A 30 35.18 12.05 11.65
N GLN A 31 36.07 11.95 12.62
CA GLN A 31 36.57 13.11 13.36
C GLN A 31 37.18 14.19 12.46
N GLN A 32 37.98 13.79 11.46
CA GLN A 32 38.61 14.74 10.56
C GLN A 32 37.60 15.39 9.61
N ALA A 33 36.71 14.60 9.03
CA ALA A 33 35.66 15.11 8.15
C ALA A 33 34.74 16.10 8.84
N ILE A 34 34.40 15.83 10.10
CA ILE A 34 33.61 16.79 10.92
C ILE A 34 34.40 18.09 11.11
N LYS A 35 35.70 18.05 11.47
CA LYS A 35 36.50 19.25 11.62
C LYS A 35 36.57 20.09 10.37
N ASP A 36 36.74 19.43 9.21
CA ASP A 36 36.86 20.10 7.90
C ASP A 36 35.52 20.69 7.45
N ALA A 37 34.40 20.13 7.91
CA ALA A 37 33.05 20.57 7.58
C ALA A 37 32.43 21.59 8.57
N ILE A 38 33.09 21.87 9.69
CA ILE A 38 32.55 22.82 10.67
C ILE A 38 32.60 24.23 10.09
N THR A 39 31.44 24.80 9.85
CA THR A 39 31.22 26.22 9.55
C THR A 39 30.07 26.75 10.39
N PRO A 40 30.00 28.09 10.66
CA PRO A 40 28.87 28.68 11.40
C PRO A 40 27.49 28.41 10.71
N GLU A 41 27.46 28.21 9.39
CA GLU A 41 26.25 27.98 8.62
C GLU A 41 25.94 26.49 8.42
N HIS A 42 26.84 25.56 8.79
CA HIS A 42 26.61 24.14 8.56
C HIS A 42 25.39 23.64 9.34
N PRO A 43 24.40 23.01 8.71
CA PRO A 43 23.09 22.68 9.33
C PRO A 43 23.21 21.79 10.57
N TYR A 44 24.23 20.95 10.64
CA TYR A 44 24.41 20.00 11.74
C TYR A 44 25.63 20.31 12.62
N PHE A 45 26.72 20.87 12.07
CA PHE A 45 28.00 21.03 12.80
C PHE A 45 28.24 22.45 13.33
N HIS A 46 27.39 23.43 13.01
CA HIS A 46 27.52 24.79 13.51
C HIS A 46 27.66 24.89 15.03
N PRO A 47 27.06 24.01 15.91
CA PRO A 47 27.26 24.13 17.36
C PRO A 47 28.69 23.85 17.82
N LEU A 48 29.53 23.25 16.97
CA LEU A 48 30.94 22.99 17.28
C LEU A 48 31.89 24.14 16.86
N ALA A 49 31.38 25.09 16.05
CA ALA A 49 32.25 26.13 15.46
C ALA A 49 32.99 26.98 16.52
N SER A 50 32.28 27.41 17.58
CA SER A 50 32.88 28.20 18.65
C SER A 50 33.94 27.42 19.45
N LEU A 51 33.67 26.12 19.67
CA LEU A 51 34.60 25.26 20.41
C LEU A 51 35.86 24.92 19.60
N LEU A 52 35.71 24.77 18.29
CA LEU A 52 36.84 24.56 17.37
C LEU A 52 37.70 25.83 17.32
N ALA A 53 37.08 27.01 17.19
CA ALA A 53 37.77 28.28 17.18
C ALA A 53 38.57 28.52 18.50
N GLU A 54 38.01 28.10 19.65
CA GLU A 54 38.74 28.18 20.95
C GLU A 54 39.98 27.27 20.95
N VAL A 55 39.87 26.06 20.41
CA VAL A 55 41.03 25.15 20.25
C VAL A 55 42.10 25.79 19.38
N ASP A 56 41.71 26.37 18.22
CA ASP A 56 42.64 26.99 17.28
C ASP A 56 43.32 28.23 17.87
N ILE A 57 42.59 29.05 18.64
CA ILE A 57 43.17 30.21 19.38
C ILE A 57 44.23 29.73 20.35
N VAL A 58 43.91 28.74 21.18
CA VAL A 58 44.87 28.23 22.18
C VAL A 58 46.08 27.57 21.52
N GLU A 59 45.91 26.88 20.41
CA GLU A 59 47.01 26.30 19.62
C GLU A 59 47.90 27.40 19.02
N SER A 60 47.32 28.50 18.53
CA SER A 60 48.05 29.65 18.02
C SER A 60 48.83 30.36 19.14
N GLU A 61 48.20 30.54 20.31
CA GLU A 61 48.87 31.10 21.50
C GLU A 61 50.10 30.25 21.92
N ILE A 62 49.96 28.92 21.93
CA ILE A 62 51.04 27.98 22.23
C ILE A 62 52.16 28.06 21.20
N ALA A 63 51.82 28.22 19.91
CA ALA A 63 52.81 28.34 18.83
C ALA A 63 53.67 29.60 19.03
N ALA A 64 53.08 30.72 19.44
CA ALA A 64 53.73 32.01 19.66
C ALA A 64 54.46 32.14 21.01
N ALA A 65 54.10 31.31 22.01
CA ALA A 65 54.55 31.43 23.38
C ALA A 65 56.00 30.95 23.61
N GLY A 66 56.70 31.56 24.60
CA GLY A 66 57.96 31.11 25.11
C GLY A 66 57.88 29.81 25.92
N ARG A 67 59.02 29.24 26.29
CA ARG A 67 59.06 27.90 26.93
C ARG A 67 58.31 27.85 28.28
N ALA A 68 58.34 28.90 29.06
CA ALA A 68 57.65 28.96 30.35
C ALA A 68 56.12 29.08 30.19
N GLU A 69 55.64 29.86 29.21
CA GLU A 69 54.23 30.10 28.94
C GLU A 69 53.57 28.87 28.29
N LYS A 70 54.29 28.08 27.52
CA LYS A 70 53.79 26.82 26.95
C LYS A 70 53.31 25.84 28.00
N SER A 71 53.95 25.79 29.17
CA SER A 71 53.53 24.94 30.29
C SER A 71 52.20 25.38 30.89
N ALA A 72 51.98 26.68 31.01
CA ALA A 72 50.72 27.24 31.54
C ALA A 72 49.57 27.04 30.55
N LEU A 73 49.82 27.19 29.26
CA LEU A 73 48.83 27.01 28.18
C LEU A 73 48.47 25.54 27.90
N ALA A 74 49.33 24.58 28.30
CA ALA A 74 49.08 23.16 28.11
C ALA A 74 47.77 22.69 28.80
N GLY A 75 47.45 23.20 29.97
CA GLY A 75 46.21 22.92 30.66
C GLY A 75 44.98 23.43 29.93
N ARG A 76 45.05 24.69 29.44
CA ARG A 76 43.95 25.26 28.59
C ARG A 76 43.73 24.49 27.29
N ARG A 77 44.79 24.10 26.62
CA ARG A 77 44.72 23.25 25.43
C ARG A 77 44.01 21.92 25.71
N THR A 78 44.37 21.25 26.79
CA THR A 78 43.77 19.98 27.18
C THR A 78 42.28 20.16 27.48
N ALA A 79 41.91 21.20 28.18
CA ALA A 79 40.53 21.51 28.51
C ALA A 79 39.69 21.85 27.26
N ALA A 80 40.21 22.71 26.36
CA ALA A 80 39.53 23.08 25.13
C ALA A 80 39.32 21.86 24.21
N LYS A 81 40.34 21.02 24.04
CA LYS A 81 40.23 19.77 23.25
C LYS A 81 39.24 18.81 23.88
N ALA A 82 39.22 18.62 25.17
CA ALA A 82 38.28 17.76 25.87
C ALA A 82 36.83 18.27 25.75
N ALA A 83 36.64 19.60 25.85
CA ALA A 83 35.32 20.21 25.63
C ALA A 83 34.80 19.97 24.19
N PHE A 84 35.66 20.23 23.19
CA PHE A 84 35.35 19.97 21.78
C PHE A 84 35.02 18.50 21.52
N ASP A 85 35.85 17.57 21.98
CA ASP A 85 35.65 16.13 21.76
C ASP A 85 34.39 15.61 22.45
N SER A 86 34.09 16.11 23.65
CA SER A 86 32.86 15.79 24.36
C SER A 86 31.62 16.30 23.61
N ALA A 87 31.63 17.56 23.18
CA ALA A 87 30.54 18.15 22.41
C ALA A 87 30.35 17.43 21.05
N ARG A 88 31.46 17.17 20.35
CA ARG A 88 31.44 16.40 19.10
C ARG A 88 30.81 15.02 19.29
N LYS A 89 31.20 14.27 20.34
CA LYS A 89 30.63 12.95 20.63
C LYS A 89 29.12 13.03 20.84
N LYS A 90 28.68 13.97 21.69
CA LYS A 90 27.24 14.17 21.95
C LYS A 90 26.49 14.50 20.67
N LEU A 91 27.05 15.36 19.82
CA LEU A 91 26.42 15.73 18.55
C LEU A 91 26.33 14.55 17.59
N VAL A 92 27.40 13.76 17.44
CA VAL A 92 27.42 12.56 16.62
C VAL A 92 26.37 11.54 17.11
N ASP A 93 26.27 11.35 18.43
CA ASP A 93 25.27 10.45 18.99
C ASP A 93 23.83 10.97 18.74
N ALA A 94 23.61 12.28 18.82
CA ALA A 94 22.32 12.91 18.49
C ALA A 94 21.98 12.76 16.99
N ILE A 95 22.94 12.97 16.11
CA ILE A 95 22.77 12.78 14.66
C ILE A 95 22.42 11.32 14.35
N LYS A 96 23.12 10.34 14.93
CA LYS A 96 22.80 8.91 14.77
C LYS A 96 21.42 8.55 15.32
N ALA A 97 21.02 9.12 16.43
CA ALA A 97 19.68 8.91 17.00
C ALA A 97 18.60 9.48 16.07
N ARG A 98 18.81 10.69 15.56
CA ARG A 98 17.91 11.33 14.59
C ARG A 98 17.81 10.53 13.29
N HIS A 99 18.94 10.10 12.72
CA HIS A 99 18.99 9.24 11.55
C HIS A 99 18.12 7.98 11.76
N LYS A 100 18.31 7.26 12.88
CA LYS A 100 17.52 6.07 13.18
C LYS A 100 16.02 6.38 13.31
N GLN A 101 15.66 7.52 13.87
CA GLN A 101 14.27 7.95 14.01
C GLN A 101 13.66 8.26 12.66
N VAL A 102 14.35 9.05 11.83
CA VAL A 102 13.89 9.42 10.48
C VAL A 102 13.78 8.19 9.58
N ALA A 103 14.79 7.31 9.60
CA ALA A 103 14.77 6.08 8.81
C ALA A 103 13.58 5.17 9.16
N ARG A 104 13.21 5.09 10.44
CA ARG A 104 12.01 4.35 10.86
C ARG A 104 10.74 5.02 10.33
N ALA A 105 10.61 6.33 10.51
CA ALA A 105 9.44 7.07 10.03
C ALA A 105 9.26 6.96 8.51
N VAL A 106 10.34 7.08 7.73
CA VAL A 106 10.33 6.89 6.27
C VAL A 106 9.88 5.48 5.91
N LYS A 107 10.38 4.46 6.61
CA LYS A 107 9.97 3.07 6.37
C LYS A 107 8.49 2.84 6.68
N ASP A 108 8.00 3.39 7.80
CA ASP A 108 6.61 3.18 8.22
C ASP A 108 5.63 3.93 7.29
N LEU A 109 5.97 5.17 6.91
CA LEU A 109 5.18 5.94 5.93
C LEU A 109 5.26 5.34 4.52
N GLY A 110 6.41 4.75 4.14
CA GLY A 110 6.56 4.04 2.87
C GLY A 110 5.60 2.85 2.74
N LYS A 111 5.39 2.10 3.83
CA LYS A 111 4.40 1.02 3.84
C LYS A 111 2.96 1.55 3.66
N LEU A 112 2.63 2.67 4.31
CA LEU A 112 1.32 3.30 4.14
C LEU A 112 1.10 3.82 2.72
N GLN A 113 2.18 4.28 2.07
CA GLN A 113 2.12 4.66 0.66
C GLN A 113 1.85 3.45 -0.24
N GLU A 114 2.55 2.35 -0.02
CA GLU A 114 2.31 1.09 -0.76
C GLU A 114 0.87 0.59 -0.56
N GLU A 115 0.34 0.70 0.65
CA GLU A 115 -1.03 0.32 0.99
C GLU A 115 -2.06 1.23 0.29
N ARG A 116 -1.82 2.55 0.23
CA ARG A 116 -2.63 3.50 -0.55
C ARG A 116 -2.63 3.12 -2.03
N ASP A 117 -1.45 2.91 -2.61
CA ASP A 117 -1.29 2.63 -4.03
C ASP A 117 -1.98 1.30 -4.41
N ALA A 118 -1.89 0.28 -3.55
CA ALA A 118 -2.60 -0.98 -3.73
C ALA A 118 -4.13 -0.79 -3.69
N ARG A 119 -4.61 0.05 -2.78
CA ARG A 119 -6.04 0.32 -2.66
C ARG A 119 -6.58 1.15 -3.82
N GLU A 120 -5.81 2.10 -4.33
CA GLU A 120 -6.15 2.83 -5.56
C GLU A 120 -6.27 1.88 -6.76
N GLN A 121 -5.33 0.95 -6.91
CA GLN A 121 -5.37 -0.05 -7.99
C GLN A 121 -6.60 -0.97 -7.85
N GLU A 122 -6.94 -1.41 -6.65
CA GLU A 122 -8.13 -2.23 -6.39
C GLU A 122 -9.41 -1.51 -6.81
N VAL A 123 -9.57 -0.24 -6.41
CA VAL A 123 -10.73 0.58 -6.76
C VAL A 123 -10.81 0.81 -8.27
N GLN A 124 -9.67 1.09 -8.91
CA GLN A 124 -9.62 1.28 -10.36
C GLN A 124 -10.02 0.01 -11.12
N LEU A 125 -9.49 -1.15 -10.72
CA LEU A 125 -9.85 -2.44 -11.33
C LEU A 125 -11.33 -2.79 -11.11
N ALA A 126 -11.88 -2.47 -9.94
CA ALA A 126 -13.31 -2.66 -9.67
C ALA A 126 -14.17 -1.78 -10.57
N ALA A 127 -13.82 -0.50 -10.72
CA ALA A 127 -14.50 0.42 -11.62
C ALA A 127 -14.43 -0.01 -13.10
N GLU A 128 -13.27 -0.48 -13.55
CA GLU A 128 -13.09 -0.99 -14.91
C GLU A 128 -14.00 -2.22 -15.20
N ARG A 129 -14.10 -3.14 -14.23
CA ARG A 129 -14.99 -4.31 -14.32
C ARG A 129 -16.46 -3.90 -14.40
N GLU A 130 -16.86 -2.95 -13.58
CA GLU A 130 -18.23 -2.44 -13.58
C GLU A 130 -18.57 -1.73 -14.89
N ILE A 131 -17.66 -0.91 -15.40
CA ILE A 131 -17.81 -0.25 -16.71
C ILE A 131 -17.90 -1.30 -17.85
N ALA A 132 -17.08 -2.35 -17.81
CA ALA A 132 -17.13 -3.43 -18.81
C ALA A 132 -18.49 -4.14 -18.77
N HIS A 133 -18.98 -4.48 -17.59
CA HIS A 133 -20.28 -5.09 -17.38
C HIS A 133 -21.43 -4.19 -17.86
N LEU A 134 -21.40 -2.90 -17.57
CA LEU A 134 -22.39 -1.95 -18.06
C LEU A 134 -22.37 -1.79 -19.57
N ARG A 135 -21.19 -1.84 -20.21
CA ARG A 135 -21.06 -1.81 -21.67
C ARG A 135 -21.64 -3.06 -22.31
N GLU A 136 -21.38 -4.23 -21.73
CA GLU A 136 -21.96 -5.51 -22.20
C GLU A 136 -23.48 -5.48 -22.07
N ALA A 137 -24.02 -5.11 -20.91
CA ALA A 137 -25.46 -4.97 -20.69
C ALA A 137 -26.11 -3.96 -21.65
N SER A 138 -25.45 -2.83 -21.91
CA SER A 138 -25.89 -1.83 -22.89
C SER A 138 -25.93 -2.40 -24.31
N ALA A 139 -24.89 -3.16 -24.70
CA ALA A 139 -24.84 -3.79 -26.02
C ALA A 139 -25.95 -4.83 -26.19
N ASP A 140 -26.21 -5.63 -25.14
CA ASP A 140 -27.31 -6.59 -25.15
C ASP A 140 -28.66 -5.90 -25.23
N LEU A 141 -28.91 -4.84 -24.49
CA LEU A 141 -30.15 -4.07 -24.61
C LEU A 141 -30.34 -3.47 -26.00
N LEU A 142 -29.29 -2.94 -26.63
CA LEU A 142 -29.34 -2.44 -27.98
C LEU A 142 -29.61 -3.55 -29.01
N ARG A 143 -29.01 -4.72 -28.82
CA ARG A 143 -29.25 -5.90 -29.66
C ARG A 143 -30.70 -6.33 -29.56
N ILE A 144 -31.22 -6.48 -28.37
CA ILE A 144 -32.62 -6.84 -28.10
C ILE A 144 -33.58 -5.82 -28.73
N ALA A 145 -33.33 -4.53 -28.53
CA ALA A 145 -34.16 -3.45 -29.06
C ALA A 145 -34.12 -3.37 -30.60
N SER A 146 -33.05 -3.85 -31.23
CA SER A 146 -32.89 -3.86 -32.69
C SER A 146 -33.59 -5.00 -33.37
N SER A 147 -33.91 -6.10 -32.65
CA SER A 147 -34.59 -7.28 -33.16
C SER A 147 -36.01 -7.33 -32.63
N ALA A 148 -37.00 -7.19 -33.55
CA ALA A 148 -38.42 -7.25 -33.16
C ALA A 148 -38.80 -8.57 -32.49
N ASP A 149 -38.17 -9.69 -32.93
CA ASP A 149 -38.44 -11.03 -32.39
C ASP A 149 -37.80 -11.24 -30.99
N GLU A 150 -36.58 -10.71 -30.77
CA GLU A 150 -35.95 -10.76 -29.47
C GLU A 150 -36.63 -9.78 -28.48
N ALA A 151 -37.02 -8.59 -28.97
CA ALA A 151 -37.73 -7.60 -28.16
C ALA A 151 -39.05 -8.16 -27.57
N ARG A 152 -39.79 -8.98 -28.36
CA ARG A 152 -41.05 -9.60 -27.88
C ARG A 152 -40.87 -10.49 -26.66
N ARG A 153 -39.67 -11.01 -26.40
CA ARG A 153 -39.38 -11.81 -25.20
C ARG A 153 -39.28 -10.96 -23.91
N TYR A 154 -39.03 -9.66 -24.05
CA TYR A 154 -38.79 -8.76 -22.90
C TYR A 154 -39.90 -7.74 -22.72
N PHE A 155 -40.52 -7.31 -23.81
CA PHE A 155 -41.63 -6.36 -23.79
C PHE A 155 -42.58 -6.58 -24.99
N THR A 156 -43.85 -6.28 -24.76
CA THR A 156 -44.86 -6.24 -25.82
C THR A 156 -45.77 -5.05 -25.59
N VAL A 157 -46.35 -4.55 -26.69
CA VAL A 157 -47.36 -3.48 -26.61
C VAL A 157 -48.72 -4.15 -26.74
N VAL A 158 -49.50 -4.10 -25.69
CA VAL A 158 -50.79 -4.76 -25.57
C VAL A 158 -51.91 -3.75 -25.67
N GLY A 159 -52.91 -4.05 -26.46
CA GLY A 159 -54.12 -3.24 -26.54
C GLY A 159 -54.96 -3.29 -25.28
N ARG A 160 -55.72 -2.23 -25.02
CA ARG A 160 -56.62 -2.18 -23.85
C ARG A 160 -57.67 -3.31 -23.91
N GLU A 161 -58.09 -3.72 -25.08
CA GLU A 161 -59.06 -4.80 -25.31
C GLU A 161 -58.53 -6.14 -24.81
N GLU A 162 -57.28 -6.45 -25.15
CA GLU A 162 -56.57 -7.64 -24.72
C GLU A 162 -56.35 -7.66 -23.21
N ILE A 163 -56.06 -6.49 -22.59
CA ILE A 163 -55.98 -6.38 -21.16
C ILE A 163 -57.34 -6.64 -20.48
N ALA A 164 -58.41 -6.18 -21.11
CA ALA A 164 -59.76 -6.40 -20.58
C ALA A 164 -60.17 -7.86 -20.72
N GLU A 165 -59.81 -8.54 -21.83
CA GLU A 165 -60.04 -10.00 -22.02
C GLU A 165 -59.31 -10.83 -20.97
N ASN A 166 -58.15 -10.34 -20.50
CA ASN A 166 -57.42 -10.97 -19.43
C ASN A 166 -57.82 -10.46 -18.02
N GLU A 167 -59.05 -9.95 -17.89
CA GLU A 167 -59.63 -9.50 -16.59
C GLU A 167 -58.78 -8.39 -15.91
N PHE A 168 -58.11 -7.54 -16.70
CA PHE A 168 -57.17 -6.51 -16.23
C PHE A 168 -56.03 -7.07 -15.42
N ASN A 169 -55.68 -8.33 -15.61
CA ASN A 169 -54.52 -8.93 -14.98
C ASN A 169 -53.25 -8.54 -15.72
N LEU A 170 -52.40 -7.71 -15.13
CA LEU A 170 -51.15 -7.19 -15.66
C LEU A 170 -49.92 -8.10 -15.37
N ASN A 171 -50.14 -9.39 -15.10
CA ASN A 171 -49.05 -10.31 -14.85
C ASN A 171 -48.26 -10.55 -16.16
N LEU A 172 -46.96 -10.15 -16.15
CA LEU A 172 -46.05 -10.17 -17.30
C LEU A 172 -46.03 -11.48 -18.08
N PRO A 173 -46.00 -12.68 -17.48
CA PRO A 173 -46.01 -13.95 -18.23
C PRO A 173 -47.21 -14.18 -19.13
N ARG A 174 -48.27 -13.39 -19.02
CA ARG A 174 -49.42 -13.48 -19.92
C ARG A 174 -49.25 -12.75 -21.25
N TYR A 175 -48.34 -11.77 -21.25
CA TYR A 175 -48.16 -10.88 -22.40
C TYR A 175 -46.77 -10.98 -23.02
N VAL A 176 -45.80 -11.46 -22.25
CA VAL A 176 -44.42 -11.58 -22.66
C VAL A 176 -44.00 -13.05 -22.55
N ASP A 177 -43.62 -13.65 -23.65
CA ASP A 177 -43.10 -15.01 -23.68
C ASP A 177 -41.62 -14.99 -23.28
N THR A 178 -41.38 -15.18 -22.00
CA THR A 178 -40.01 -15.25 -21.42
C THR A 178 -39.45 -16.67 -21.46
N PHE A 179 -40.18 -17.62 -22.09
CA PHE A 179 -39.76 -19.01 -22.15
C PHE A 179 -38.65 -19.18 -23.16
N GLU A 180 -37.45 -19.41 -22.71
CA GLU A 180 -36.37 -19.92 -23.55
C GLU A 180 -36.64 -21.42 -23.77
N GLU A 181 -36.88 -21.82 -25.02
CA GLU A 181 -36.89 -23.24 -25.36
C GLU A 181 -35.54 -23.85 -25.01
N GLU A 182 -35.47 -24.61 -23.92
CA GLU A 182 -34.28 -25.37 -23.61
C GLU A 182 -33.96 -26.27 -24.83
N PRO A 183 -32.71 -26.27 -25.33
CA PRO A 183 -32.34 -27.11 -26.43
C PRO A 183 -32.63 -28.58 -26.05
N VAL A 184 -33.52 -29.23 -26.81
CA VAL A 184 -33.84 -30.64 -26.58
C VAL A 184 -32.56 -31.45 -26.79
N LEU A 185 -31.93 -31.82 -25.69
CA LEU A 185 -30.76 -32.67 -25.74
C LEU A 185 -31.15 -34.07 -26.24
N PRO A 186 -30.44 -34.61 -27.22
CA PRO A 186 -30.66 -35.99 -27.64
C PRO A 186 -30.56 -36.93 -26.42
N LEU A 187 -31.46 -37.91 -26.33
CA LEU A 187 -31.58 -38.79 -25.15
C LEU A 187 -30.25 -39.45 -24.75
N ASN A 188 -29.44 -39.83 -25.73
CA ASN A 188 -28.12 -40.40 -25.50
C ASN A 188 -27.15 -39.41 -24.83
N VAL A 189 -27.22 -38.11 -25.14
CA VAL A 189 -26.40 -37.08 -24.53
C VAL A 189 -26.89 -36.78 -23.11
N ALA A 190 -28.20 -36.73 -22.89
CA ALA A 190 -28.78 -36.56 -21.57
C ALA A 190 -28.43 -37.74 -20.64
N LEU A 191 -28.46 -38.97 -21.12
CA LEU A 191 -28.06 -40.16 -20.36
C LEU A 191 -26.57 -40.14 -20.02
N GLN A 192 -25.68 -39.78 -20.94
CA GLN A 192 -24.25 -39.63 -20.68
C GLN A 192 -23.96 -38.55 -19.65
N SER A 193 -24.68 -37.43 -19.71
CA SER A 193 -24.58 -36.36 -18.72
C SER A 193 -25.01 -36.83 -17.33
N LEU A 194 -26.08 -37.60 -17.24
CA LEU A 194 -26.58 -38.16 -16.00
C LEU A 194 -25.58 -39.15 -15.40
N ASP A 195 -25.06 -40.09 -16.22
CA ASP A 195 -24.06 -41.05 -15.77
C ASP A 195 -22.77 -40.35 -15.26
N SER A 196 -22.31 -39.35 -16.01
CA SER A 196 -21.16 -38.54 -15.60
C SER A 196 -21.39 -37.79 -14.27
N ALA A 197 -22.59 -37.26 -14.06
CA ALA A 197 -22.97 -36.59 -12.83
C ALA A 197 -23.09 -37.58 -11.67
N ALA A 198 -23.64 -38.77 -11.89
CA ALA A 198 -23.72 -39.84 -10.90
C ALA A 198 -22.30 -40.31 -10.45
N ASP A 199 -21.39 -40.51 -11.41
CA ASP A 199 -20.01 -40.86 -11.14
C ASP A 199 -19.27 -39.79 -10.30
N LYS A 200 -19.42 -38.50 -10.65
CA LYS A 200 -18.85 -37.38 -9.92
C LYS A 200 -19.40 -37.34 -8.50
N SER A 201 -20.70 -37.52 -8.32
CA SER A 201 -21.34 -37.56 -7.00
C SER A 201 -20.82 -38.70 -6.14
N THR A 202 -20.65 -39.89 -6.71
CA THR A 202 -20.11 -41.05 -6.05
C THR A 202 -18.66 -40.82 -5.59
N ARG A 203 -17.81 -40.31 -6.49
CA ARG A 203 -16.42 -39.97 -6.17
C ARG A 203 -16.32 -38.91 -5.07
N ALA A 204 -17.15 -37.86 -5.15
CA ALA A 204 -17.20 -36.82 -4.11
C ALA A 204 -17.62 -37.40 -2.75
N THR A 205 -18.60 -38.29 -2.74
CA THR A 205 -19.07 -38.98 -1.51
C THR A 205 -17.98 -39.85 -0.90
N VAL A 206 -17.23 -40.59 -1.73
CA VAL A 206 -16.10 -41.41 -1.26
C VAL A 206 -14.99 -40.53 -0.68
N ALA A 207 -14.60 -39.48 -1.41
CA ALA A 207 -13.56 -38.54 -0.94
C ALA A 207 -13.96 -37.86 0.38
N LEU A 208 -15.23 -37.48 0.53
CA LEU A 208 -15.76 -36.92 1.78
C LEU A 208 -15.66 -37.92 2.94
N ARG A 209 -16.07 -39.18 2.73
CA ARG A 209 -15.96 -40.23 3.75
C ARG A 209 -14.51 -40.49 4.15
N GLU A 210 -13.59 -40.51 3.21
CA GLU A 210 -12.16 -40.66 3.48
C GLU A 210 -11.61 -39.49 4.27
N ALA A 211 -12.00 -38.25 3.93
CA ALA A 211 -11.61 -37.07 4.67
C ALA A 211 -12.15 -37.07 6.10
N LEU A 212 -13.42 -37.42 6.27
CA LEU A 212 -14.03 -37.53 7.61
C LEU A 212 -13.39 -38.68 8.42
N GLY A 213 -13.03 -39.81 7.79
CA GLY A 213 -12.31 -40.90 8.43
C GLY A 213 -10.91 -40.49 8.95
N ARG A 214 -10.20 -39.67 8.18
CA ARG A 214 -8.90 -39.11 8.61
C ARG A 214 -9.05 -38.18 9.79
N LEU A 215 -10.00 -37.25 9.74
CA LEU A 215 -10.29 -36.33 10.86
C LEU A 215 -10.70 -37.08 12.14
N ALA A 216 -11.50 -38.15 12.01
CA ALA A 216 -11.90 -38.96 13.15
C ALA A 216 -10.71 -39.73 13.75
N ALA A 217 -9.75 -40.17 12.91
CA ALA A 217 -8.53 -40.84 13.38
C ALA A 217 -7.55 -39.89 14.06
N GLU A 218 -7.45 -38.64 13.60
CA GLU A 218 -6.62 -37.60 14.21
C GLU A 218 -7.23 -37.05 15.52
N GLY A 219 -8.56 -36.96 15.61
CA GLY A 219 -9.28 -36.49 16.83
C GLY A 219 -9.30 -37.48 18.01
N ILE A 220 -8.85 -38.74 17.82
CA ILE A 220 -8.75 -39.77 18.88
C ILE A 220 -7.37 -39.77 19.54
N GLN A 221 -6.41 -39.00 19.02
CA GLN A 221 -5.03 -38.91 19.56
C GLN A 221 -4.79 -37.64 20.42
N SER A 222 -5.83 -36.94 20.84
CA SER A 222 -5.73 -35.73 21.69
C SER A 222 -6.16 -36.01 23.10
#